data_a8e18f1e61ad6cff283cadef46b260b5
#
_entry.id   a8e18f1e61ad6cff283cadef46b260b5
#
_cell.length_a   1.000
_cell.length_b   1.000
_cell.length_c   1.000
_cell.angle_alpha   90.00
_cell.angle_beta   90.00
_cell.angle_gamma   90.00
#
_symmetry.space_group_name_H-M   'P 1'
#
loop_
_entity.id
_entity.type
_entity.pdbx_description
1 polymer ?
#
loop_
_entity_poly.entity_id
_entity_poly.type
_entity_poly.pdbx_seq_one_letter_code
_entity_poly.pdbx_strand_id
1 'polypeptide(L)'
;FSLKDIKSRLISLKTPDDVAKALTEQADVLRKNIEQLKDSLIAIEQLKVEVLQIQTVNFKKYADIIVNLQMKNDSYSLIKRFDDDTLDQIRSRFDKKSGQDFMDRLNCLSNQIVDLQKENVPAESEQCQQVVQEYWSLIMEFTNGDMSMLPKLMEVGNIGIATNAWEEKQKIVNDYLGPA
;
A
#
# COMPACT_ATOMS: atom_id res chain seq x y z
N PHE A 1 -11.26 -7.99 17.32
CA PHE A 1 -11.18 -9.28 18.05
C PHE A 1 -12.58 -9.76 18.38
N SER A 2 -12.90 -11.01 18.05
CA SER A 2 -14.14 -11.63 18.51
C SER A 2 -14.03 -11.94 20.02
N LEU A 3 -15.16 -11.97 20.72
CA LEU A 3 -15.20 -12.43 22.13
C LEU A 3 -14.58 -13.83 22.31
N LYS A 4 -14.58 -14.63 21.26
CA LYS A 4 -13.99 -15.97 21.21
C LYS A 4 -12.46 -15.92 21.24
N ASP A 5 -11.85 -14.94 20.53
CA ASP A 5 -10.38 -14.74 20.51
C ASP A 5 -9.88 -14.23 21.86
N ILE A 6 -10.63 -13.31 22.48
CA ILE A 6 -10.32 -12.81 23.84
C ILE A 6 -10.38 -13.96 24.84
N LYS A 7 -11.43 -14.78 24.77
CA LYS A 7 -11.60 -15.90 25.70
C LYS A 7 -10.52 -16.97 25.54
N SER A 8 -10.11 -17.31 24.31
CA SER A 8 -9.05 -18.30 24.07
C SER A 8 -7.67 -17.82 24.56
N ARG A 9 -7.38 -16.52 24.43
CA ARG A 9 -6.14 -15.91 24.93
C ARG A 9 -6.11 -15.80 26.45
N LEU A 10 -7.24 -15.42 27.07
CA LEU A 10 -7.35 -15.32 28.53
C LEU A 10 -7.16 -16.66 29.23
N ILE A 11 -7.56 -17.78 28.63
CA ILE A 11 -7.41 -19.13 29.20
C ILE A 11 -5.94 -19.55 29.35
N SER A 12 -5.04 -18.99 28.54
CA SER A 12 -3.61 -19.28 28.57
C SER A 12 -2.81 -18.42 29.57
N LEU A 13 -3.42 -17.34 30.10
CA LEU A 13 -2.75 -16.40 31.01
C LEU A 13 -2.80 -16.93 32.44
N LYS A 14 -1.65 -17.24 33.01
CA LYS A 14 -1.54 -17.86 34.38
C LYS A 14 -0.96 -16.91 35.41
N THR A 15 -0.29 -15.87 34.99
CA THR A 15 0.37 -14.93 35.90
C THR A 15 -0.07 -13.47 35.60
N PRO A 16 0.03 -12.55 36.59
CA PRO A 16 -0.20 -11.14 36.39
C PRO A 16 0.68 -10.56 35.26
N ASP A 17 1.91 -11.05 35.10
CA ASP A 17 2.84 -10.60 34.04
C ASP A 17 2.35 -11.02 32.65
N ASP A 18 1.76 -12.21 32.49
CA ASP A 18 1.14 -12.63 31.23
C ASP A 18 -0.01 -11.70 30.86
N VAL A 19 -0.82 -11.32 31.85
CA VAL A 19 -1.92 -10.36 31.62
C VAL A 19 -1.40 -8.99 31.24
N ALA A 20 -0.38 -8.50 31.96
CA ALA A 20 0.24 -7.19 31.66
C ALA A 20 0.81 -7.16 30.23
N LYS A 21 1.50 -8.23 29.80
CA LYS A 21 2.02 -8.37 28.45
C LYS A 21 0.90 -8.35 27.41
N ALA A 22 -0.15 -9.14 27.61
CA ALA A 22 -1.30 -9.17 26.69
C ALA A 22 -2.00 -7.81 26.58
N LEU A 23 -2.12 -7.07 27.69
CA LEU A 23 -2.67 -5.71 27.67
C LEU A 23 -1.77 -4.72 26.94
N THR A 24 -0.45 -4.85 27.08
CA THR A 24 0.52 -4.04 26.34
C THR A 24 0.40 -4.29 24.83
N GLU A 25 0.37 -5.56 24.41
CA GLU A 25 0.17 -5.93 23.01
C GLU A 25 -1.15 -5.35 22.43
N GLN A 26 -2.23 -5.37 23.23
CA GLN A 26 -3.51 -4.77 22.82
C GLN A 26 -3.42 -3.24 22.72
N ALA A 27 -2.72 -2.59 23.63
CA ALA A 27 -2.50 -1.15 23.57
C ALA A 27 -1.71 -0.76 22.32
N ASP A 28 -0.70 -1.55 21.94
CA ASP A 28 0.10 -1.30 20.73
C ASP A 28 -0.73 -1.48 19.45
N VAL A 29 -1.59 -2.49 19.39
CA VAL A 29 -2.55 -2.65 18.27
C VAL A 29 -3.49 -1.46 18.18
N LEU A 30 -4.01 -0.97 19.31
CA LEU A 30 -4.88 0.21 19.33
C LEU A 30 -4.14 1.48 18.91
N ARG A 31 -2.90 1.69 19.36
CA ARG A 31 -2.07 2.82 18.92
C ARG A 31 -1.87 2.80 17.41
N LYS A 32 -1.52 1.64 16.84
CA LYS A 32 -1.38 1.48 15.39
C LYS A 32 -2.68 1.80 14.65
N ASN A 33 -3.83 1.35 15.16
CA ASN A 33 -5.12 1.67 14.56
C ASN A 33 -5.44 3.17 14.63
N ILE A 34 -5.09 3.84 15.73
CA ILE A 34 -5.29 5.29 15.89
C ILE A 34 -4.45 6.05 14.87
N GLU A 35 -3.18 5.70 14.67
CA GLU A 35 -2.33 6.34 13.66
C GLU A 35 -2.91 6.14 12.25
N GLN A 36 -3.31 4.93 11.88
CA GLN A 36 -3.94 4.68 10.57
C GLN A 36 -5.23 5.49 10.36
N LEU A 37 -6.04 5.67 11.41
CA LEU A 37 -7.24 6.51 11.33
C LEU A 37 -6.91 7.99 11.19
N LYS A 38 -5.84 8.47 11.83
CA LYS A 38 -5.36 9.85 11.64
C LYS A 38 -4.91 10.09 10.21
N ASP A 39 -4.12 9.16 9.63
CA ASP A 39 -3.67 9.24 8.24
C ASP A 39 -4.87 9.25 7.27
N SER A 40 -5.86 8.41 7.52
CA SER A 40 -7.10 8.38 6.74
C SER A 40 -7.88 9.70 6.84
N LEU A 41 -7.93 10.30 8.03
CA LEU A 41 -8.59 11.59 8.23
C LEU A 41 -7.88 12.71 7.45
N ILE A 42 -6.55 12.77 7.53
CA ILE A 42 -5.74 13.74 6.78
C ILE A 42 -6.00 13.59 5.28
N ALA A 43 -6.01 12.35 4.77
CA ALA A 43 -6.27 12.09 3.36
C ALA A 43 -7.67 12.55 2.92
N ILE A 44 -8.70 12.35 3.74
CA ILE A 44 -10.06 12.82 3.47
C ILE A 44 -10.13 14.35 3.48
N GLU A 45 -9.45 15.01 4.42
CA GLU A 45 -9.40 16.47 4.48
C GLU A 45 -8.69 17.07 3.26
N GLN A 46 -7.61 16.44 2.79
CA GLN A 46 -6.93 16.84 1.55
C GLN A 46 -7.84 16.67 0.33
N LEU A 47 -8.54 15.54 0.21
CA LEU A 47 -9.52 15.31 -0.85
C LEU A 47 -10.62 16.37 -0.86
N LYS A 48 -11.11 16.76 0.32
CA LYS A 48 -12.10 17.84 0.45
C LYS A 48 -11.58 19.15 -0.13
N VAL A 49 -10.33 19.51 0.15
CA VAL A 49 -9.72 20.73 -0.40
C VAL A 49 -9.58 20.64 -1.91
N GLU A 50 -9.12 19.50 -2.44
CA GLU A 50 -9.00 19.26 -3.88
C GLU A 50 -10.35 19.42 -4.60
N VAL A 51 -11.41 18.79 -4.09
CA VAL A 51 -12.76 18.88 -4.66
C VAL A 51 -13.26 20.33 -4.73
N LEU A 52 -12.99 21.14 -3.70
CA LEU A 52 -13.40 22.54 -3.66
C LEU A 52 -12.60 23.40 -4.66
N GLN A 53 -11.37 23.02 -5.00
CA GLN A 53 -10.53 23.77 -5.95
C GLN A 53 -10.85 23.42 -7.41
N ILE A 54 -11.13 22.16 -7.73
CA ILE A 54 -11.25 21.67 -9.10
C ILE A 54 -12.62 21.98 -9.72
N GLN A 55 -13.66 22.23 -8.93
CA GLN A 55 -15.04 22.51 -9.36
C GLN A 55 -15.70 21.43 -10.25
N THR A 56 -14.96 20.36 -10.58
CA THR A 56 -15.47 19.20 -11.31
C THR A 56 -15.25 17.95 -10.46
N VAL A 57 -16.30 17.14 -10.29
CA VAL A 57 -16.25 15.99 -9.38
C VAL A 57 -16.47 14.70 -10.17
N ASN A 58 -15.46 13.86 -10.21
CA ASN A 58 -15.63 12.45 -10.57
C ASN A 58 -16.09 11.66 -9.34
N PHE A 59 -17.43 11.58 -9.14
CA PHE A 59 -18.01 10.89 -7.98
C PHE A 59 -17.55 9.45 -7.83
N LYS A 60 -17.33 8.71 -8.94
CA LYS A 60 -16.89 7.31 -8.91
C LYS A 60 -15.49 7.20 -8.34
N LYS A 61 -14.56 8.04 -8.80
CA LYS A 61 -13.18 8.07 -8.33
C LYS A 61 -13.09 8.41 -6.84
N TYR A 62 -13.80 9.44 -6.39
CA TYR A 62 -13.81 9.82 -4.98
C TYR A 62 -14.48 8.77 -4.08
N ALA A 63 -15.54 8.12 -4.56
CA ALA A 63 -16.15 7.01 -3.83
C ALA A 63 -15.17 5.86 -3.63
N ASP A 64 -14.42 5.48 -4.68
CA ASP A 64 -13.41 4.43 -4.62
C ASP A 64 -12.29 4.78 -3.63
N ILE A 65 -11.82 6.03 -3.62
CA ILE A 65 -10.81 6.51 -2.66
C ILE A 65 -11.33 6.39 -1.23
N ILE A 66 -12.55 6.86 -0.96
CA ILE A 66 -13.17 6.79 0.38
C ILE A 66 -13.33 5.34 0.83
N VAL A 67 -13.79 4.45 -0.04
CA VAL A 67 -13.92 3.03 0.26
C VAL A 67 -12.57 2.40 0.60
N ASN A 68 -11.51 2.70 -0.17
CA ASN A 68 -10.18 2.19 0.10
C ASN A 68 -9.62 2.71 1.43
N LEU A 69 -9.82 3.99 1.74
CA LEU A 69 -9.45 4.56 3.05
C LEU A 69 -10.16 3.86 4.21
N GLN A 70 -11.47 3.60 4.07
CA GLN A 70 -12.25 2.87 5.08
C GLN A 70 -11.77 1.42 5.25
N MET A 71 -11.33 0.80 4.16
CA MET A 71 -10.75 -0.56 4.16
C MET A 71 -9.29 -0.59 4.65
N LYS A 72 -8.73 0.56 5.04
CA LYS A 72 -7.32 0.71 5.45
C LYS A 72 -6.34 0.25 4.36
N ASN A 73 -6.68 0.51 3.11
CA ASN A 73 -5.84 0.22 1.98
C ASN A 73 -4.99 1.44 1.64
N ASP A 74 -3.73 1.44 2.07
CA ASP A 74 -2.80 2.57 1.89
C ASP A 74 -2.48 2.85 0.41
N SER A 75 -2.79 1.92 -0.51
CA SER A 75 -2.63 2.11 -1.95
C SER A 75 -3.72 2.97 -2.61
N TYR A 76 -4.65 3.56 -1.84
CA TYR A 76 -5.66 4.51 -2.36
C TYR A 76 -5.03 5.66 -3.16
N SER A 77 -3.81 6.02 -2.86
CA SER A 77 -3.06 7.07 -3.55
C SER A 77 -2.83 6.77 -5.04
N LEU A 78 -2.77 5.48 -5.42
CA LEU A 78 -2.71 5.06 -6.83
C LEU A 78 -3.96 5.49 -7.58
N ILE A 79 -5.14 5.37 -6.96
CA ILE A 79 -6.42 5.76 -7.57
C ILE A 79 -6.44 7.26 -7.89
N LYS A 80 -5.79 8.08 -7.06
CA LYS A 80 -5.67 9.52 -7.30
C LYS A 80 -4.84 9.84 -8.54
N ARG A 81 -3.81 9.05 -8.79
CA ARG A 81 -2.79 9.31 -9.82
C ARG A 81 -3.17 8.79 -11.20
N PHE A 82 -4.05 7.79 -11.28
CA PHE A 82 -4.53 7.26 -12.54
C PHE A 82 -5.69 8.08 -13.11
N ASP A 83 -5.71 8.24 -14.44
CA ASP A 83 -6.87 8.75 -15.17
C ASP A 83 -8.01 7.71 -15.20
N ASP A 84 -9.20 8.17 -15.58
CA ASP A 84 -10.41 7.33 -15.56
C ASP A 84 -10.31 6.14 -16.52
N ASP A 85 -9.71 6.32 -17.69
CA ASP A 85 -9.54 5.26 -18.70
C ASP A 85 -8.62 4.17 -18.16
N THR A 86 -7.51 4.55 -17.52
CA THR A 86 -6.59 3.61 -16.87
C THR A 86 -7.28 2.87 -15.72
N LEU A 87 -8.06 3.57 -14.89
CA LEU A 87 -8.82 2.95 -13.80
C LEU A 87 -9.86 1.97 -14.32
N ASP A 88 -10.56 2.28 -15.41
CA ASP A 88 -11.54 1.37 -16.02
C ASP A 88 -10.87 0.14 -16.66
N GLN A 89 -9.69 0.29 -17.26
CA GLN A 89 -8.87 -0.85 -17.70
C GLN A 89 -8.45 -1.74 -16.53
N ILE A 90 -7.98 -1.17 -15.43
CA ILE A 90 -7.60 -1.93 -14.22
C ILE A 90 -8.81 -2.68 -13.67
N ARG A 91 -9.97 -2.00 -13.52
CA ARG A 91 -11.21 -2.61 -13.01
C ARG A 91 -11.73 -3.74 -13.90
N SER A 92 -11.50 -3.67 -15.21
CA SER A 92 -11.92 -4.73 -16.13
C SER A 92 -11.09 -6.02 -16.00
N ARG A 93 -9.87 -5.92 -15.47
CA ARG A 93 -8.91 -7.04 -15.34
C ARG A 93 -8.85 -7.64 -13.96
N PHE A 94 -8.99 -6.81 -12.93
CA PHE A 94 -8.85 -7.22 -11.55
C PHE A 94 -10.22 -7.19 -10.86
N ASP A 95 -10.63 -8.33 -10.34
CA ASP A 95 -11.68 -8.40 -9.34
C ASP A 95 -11.11 -8.14 -7.93
N LYS A 96 -11.98 -8.14 -6.92
CA LYS A 96 -11.54 -7.88 -5.53
C LYS A 96 -10.46 -8.84 -5.05
N LYS A 97 -10.54 -10.12 -5.46
CA LYS A 97 -9.60 -11.15 -4.99
C LYS A 97 -8.27 -11.03 -5.72
N SER A 98 -8.29 -11.01 -7.04
CA SER A 98 -7.08 -10.89 -7.85
C SER A 98 -6.35 -9.57 -7.63
N GLY A 99 -7.10 -8.47 -7.42
CA GLY A 99 -6.52 -7.18 -7.03
C GLY A 99 -5.84 -7.22 -5.67
N GLN A 100 -6.43 -7.89 -4.66
CA GLN A 100 -5.80 -8.06 -3.35
C GLN A 100 -4.53 -8.93 -3.45
N ASP A 101 -4.61 -10.07 -4.12
CA ASP A 101 -3.45 -10.96 -4.33
C ASP A 101 -2.30 -10.23 -5.04
N PHE A 102 -2.61 -9.39 -6.04
CA PHE A 102 -1.65 -8.53 -6.71
C PHE A 102 -0.98 -7.55 -5.74
N MET A 103 -1.77 -6.82 -4.95
CA MET A 103 -1.25 -5.85 -3.97
C MET A 103 -0.41 -6.51 -2.88
N ASP A 104 -0.78 -7.71 -2.43
CA ASP A 104 -0.01 -8.47 -1.45
C ASP A 104 1.36 -8.89 -2.00
N ARG A 105 1.42 -9.32 -3.27
CA ARG A 105 2.67 -9.63 -3.97
C ARG A 105 3.54 -8.39 -4.16
N LEU A 106 2.95 -7.27 -4.59
CA LEU A 106 3.64 -5.99 -4.74
C LEU A 106 4.24 -5.52 -3.41
N ASN A 107 3.48 -5.60 -2.32
CA ASN A 107 3.96 -5.25 -1.00
C ASN A 107 5.07 -6.17 -0.51
N CYS A 108 4.99 -7.47 -0.79
CA CYS A 108 6.04 -8.44 -0.45
C CYS A 108 7.35 -8.10 -1.16
N LEU A 109 7.32 -7.88 -2.47
CA LEU A 109 8.51 -7.50 -3.27
C LEU A 109 9.07 -6.14 -2.82
N SER A 110 8.20 -5.16 -2.57
CA SER A 110 8.63 -3.85 -2.08
C SER A 110 9.34 -3.97 -0.72
N ASN A 111 8.88 -4.83 0.18
CA ASN A 111 9.56 -5.07 1.46
C ASN A 111 10.94 -5.71 1.26
N GLN A 112 11.05 -6.70 0.37
CA GLN A 112 12.34 -7.34 0.05
C GLN A 112 13.34 -6.31 -0.50
N ILE A 113 12.91 -5.42 -1.40
CA ILE A 113 13.75 -4.36 -1.96
C ILE A 113 14.21 -3.39 -0.87
N VAL A 114 13.31 -2.97 0.02
CA VAL A 114 13.67 -2.11 1.16
C VAL A 114 14.68 -2.78 2.09
N ASP A 115 14.55 -4.09 2.31
CA ASP A 115 15.49 -4.82 3.16
C ASP A 115 16.86 -4.97 2.48
N LEU A 116 16.92 -5.25 1.16
CA LEU A 116 18.15 -5.24 0.38
C LEU A 116 18.86 -3.88 0.43
N GLN A 117 18.12 -2.80 0.31
CA GLN A 117 18.67 -1.45 0.42
C GLN A 117 19.24 -1.18 1.82
N LYS A 118 18.54 -1.57 2.90
CA LYS A 118 19.03 -1.41 4.29
C LYS A 118 20.32 -2.20 4.55
N GLU A 119 20.42 -3.37 3.93
CA GLU A 119 21.60 -4.24 4.01
C GLU A 119 22.75 -3.76 3.10
N ASN A 120 22.53 -2.67 2.35
CA ASN A 120 23.47 -2.11 1.38
C ASN A 120 23.91 -3.13 0.32
N VAL A 121 22.99 -4.03 -0.09
CA VAL A 121 23.24 -4.98 -1.17
C VAL A 121 23.35 -4.20 -2.48
N PRO A 122 24.39 -4.39 -3.31
CA PRO A 122 24.49 -3.71 -4.59
C PRO A 122 23.31 -4.06 -5.54
N ALA A 123 22.80 -3.07 -6.27
CA ALA A 123 21.70 -3.27 -7.21
C ALA A 123 22.04 -4.28 -8.32
N GLU A 124 23.31 -4.39 -8.69
CA GLU A 124 23.83 -5.32 -9.69
C GLU A 124 24.01 -6.75 -9.17
N SER A 125 23.80 -7.01 -7.87
CA SER A 125 23.95 -8.33 -7.29
C SER A 125 22.93 -9.32 -7.84
N GLU A 126 23.27 -10.60 -7.92
CA GLU A 126 22.35 -11.65 -8.37
C GLU A 126 21.06 -11.68 -7.54
N GLN A 127 21.17 -11.46 -6.23
CA GLN A 127 20.02 -11.42 -5.33
C GLN A 127 19.08 -10.25 -5.66
N CYS A 128 19.61 -9.07 -5.93
CA CYS A 128 18.81 -7.91 -6.32
C CYS A 128 18.19 -8.14 -7.70
N GLN A 129 18.95 -8.62 -8.66
CA GLN A 129 18.48 -8.87 -10.02
C GLN A 129 17.32 -9.90 -10.07
N GLN A 130 17.31 -10.91 -9.20
CA GLN A 130 16.18 -11.83 -9.08
C GLN A 130 14.90 -11.10 -8.63
N VAL A 131 15.00 -10.26 -7.61
CA VAL A 131 13.84 -9.48 -7.12
C VAL A 131 13.37 -8.47 -8.16
N VAL A 132 14.29 -7.85 -8.91
CA VAL A 132 13.96 -6.95 -10.03
C VAL A 132 13.19 -7.68 -11.13
N GLN A 133 13.60 -8.90 -11.49
CA GLN A 133 12.88 -9.71 -12.49
C GLN A 133 11.46 -10.06 -12.03
N GLU A 134 11.27 -10.41 -10.76
CA GLU A 134 9.95 -10.68 -10.21
C GLU A 134 9.09 -9.41 -10.19
N TYR A 135 9.67 -8.27 -9.80
CA TYR A 135 8.99 -6.98 -9.83
C TYR A 135 8.57 -6.59 -11.25
N TRP A 136 9.48 -6.76 -12.21
CA TRP A 136 9.17 -6.53 -13.63
C TRP A 136 8.05 -7.45 -14.14
N SER A 137 8.08 -8.73 -13.78
CA SER A 137 7.03 -9.67 -14.12
C SER A 137 5.66 -9.24 -13.58
N LEU A 138 5.65 -8.66 -12.38
CA LEU A 138 4.44 -8.11 -11.78
C LEU A 138 3.93 -6.87 -12.55
N ILE A 139 4.83 -6.00 -13.01
CA ILE A 139 4.47 -4.86 -13.88
C ILE A 139 3.90 -5.34 -15.21
N MET A 140 4.48 -6.37 -15.82
CA MET A 140 3.98 -6.96 -17.06
C MET A 140 2.59 -7.59 -16.88
N GLU A 141 2.32 -8.24 -15.74
CA GLU A 141 0.99 -8.73 -15.36
C GLU A 141 -0.01 -7.57 -15.21
N PHE A 142 0.39 -6.51 -14.52
CA PHE A 142 -0.46 -5.34 -14.31
C PHE A 142 -0.84 -4.66 -15.63
N THR A 143 0.10 -4.48 -16.52
CA THR A 143 -0.11 -3.85 -17.82
C THR A 143 -0.72 -4.80 -18.85
N ASN A 144 -0.76 -6.11 -18.58
CA ASN A 144 -1.08 -7.16 -19.54
C ASN A 144 -0.20 -7.09 -20.80
N GLY A 145 1.06 -6.70 -20.63
CA GLY A 145 2.02 -6.50 -21.70
C GLY A 145 1.82 -5.20 -22.50
N ASP A 146 0.87 -4.36 -22.13
CA ASP A 146 0.67 -3.05 -22.80
C ASP A 146 1.72 -2.04 -22.32
N MET A 147 2.78 -1.93 -23.11
CA MET A 147 3.90 -1.02 -22.81
C MET A 147 3.50 0.46 -22.87
N SER A 148 2.36 0.81 -23.46
CA SER A 148 1.87 2.21 -23.47
C SER A 148 1.46 2.70 -22.07
N MET A 149 1.22 1.78 -21.13
CA MET A 149 0.94 2.11 -19.73
C MET A 149 2.20 2.43 -18.92
N LEU A 150 3.39 2.03 -19.35
CA LEU A 150 4.63 2.23 -18.59
C LEU A 150 4.93 3.71 -18.26
N PRO A 151 4.82 4.67 -19.19
CA PRO A 151 5.04 6.07 -18.85
C PRO A 151 4.13 6.55 -17.70
N LYS A 152 2.86 6.16 -17.72
CA LYS A 152 1.91 6.49 -16.65
C LYS A 152 2.28 5.85 -15.32
N LEU A 153 2.74 4.59 -15.33
CA LEU A 153 3.23 3.92 -14.13
C LEU A 153 4.50 4.59 -13.58
N MET A 154 5.41 5.01 -14.46
CA MET A 154 6.61 5.74 -14.05
C MET A 154 6.26 7.11 -13.44
N GLU A 155 5.28 7.83 -13.98
CA GLU A 155 4.77 9.06 -13.37
C GLU A 155 4.17 8.81 -11.98
N VAL A 156 3.41 7.73 -11.83
CA VAL A 156 2.87 7.31 -10.53
C VAL A 156 3.98 6.95 -9.55
N GLY A 157 5.03 6.29 -10.03
CA GLY A 157 6.21 5.92 -9.24
C GLY A 157 7.12 7.12 -8.89
N ASN A 158 7.04 8.22 -9.63
CA ASN A 158 7.83 9.43 -9.37
C ASN A 158 7.20 10.24 -8.23
N ILE A 159 7.36 9.73 -7.01
CA ILE A 159 6.81 10.31 -5.78
C ILE A 159 7.73 11.41 -5.28
N GLY A 160 7.34 12.68 -5.46
CA GLY A 160 8.11 13.82 -4.96
C GLY A 160 8.08 13.89 -3.43
N ILE A 161 6.89 14.18 -2.87
CA ILE A 161 6.66 14.19 -1.43
C ILE A 161 5.70 13.05 -1.11
N ALA A 162 6.17 12.09 -0.32
CA ALA A 162 5.33 10.99 0.15
C ALA A 162 4.31 11.51 1.19
N THR A 163 3.05 11.10 1.04
CA THR A 163 1.95 11.51 1.91
C THR A 163 1.50 10.40 2.86
N ASN A 164 2.00 9.20 2.68
CA ASN A 164 1.71 8.04 3.54
C ASN A 164 2.86 7.02 3.50
N ALA A 165 2.84 6.06 4.41
CA ALA A 165 3.89 5.04 4.57
C ALA A 165 4.05 4.16 3.31
N TRP A 166 2.99 3.94 2.53
CA TRP A 166 3.08 3.20 1.28
C TRP A 166 3.87 3.98 0.22
N GLU A 167 3.60 5.27 0.06
CA GLU A 167 4.34 6.14 -0.87
C GLU A 167 5.81 6.28 -0.47
N GLU A 168 6.12 6.41 0.83
CA GLU A 168 7.51 6.41 1.32
C GLU A 168 8.24 5.14 0.90
N LYS A 169 7.60 3.99 1.07
CA LYS A 169 8.15 2.70 0.64
C LYS A 169 8.39 2.66 -0.87
N GLN A 170 7.41 3.06 -1.68
CA GLN A 170 7.55 3.07 -3.13
C GLN A 170 8.67 4.01 -3.60
N LYS A 171 8.85 5.14 -2.94
CA LYS A 171 9.96 6.04 -3.22
C LYS A 171 11.31 5.35 -2.98
N ILE A 172 11.48 4.67 -1.85
CA ILE A 172 12.69 3.89 -1.56
C ILE A 172 12.93 2.83 -2.65
N VAL A 173 11.90 2.10 -3.04
CA VAL A 173 11.96 1.09 -4.11
C VAL A 173 12.44 1.71 -5.42
N ASN A 174 11.85 2.83 -5.84
CA ASN A 174 12.20 3.50 -7.08
C ASN A 174 13.63 4.06 -7.06
N ASP A 175 14.04 4.69 -5.94
CA ASP A 175 15.37 5.26 -5.78
C ASP A 175 16.46 4.15 -5.80
N TYR A 176 16.16 2.97 -5.27
CA TYR A 176 17.08 1.84 -5.24
C TYR A 176 17.15 1.08 -6.57
N LEU A 177 16.01 0.87 -7.25
CA LEU A 177 15.95 0.14 -8.52
C LEU A 177 16.26 1.01 -9.75
N GLY A 178 16.14 2.32 -9.64
CA GLY A 178 16.35 3.22 -10.78
C GLY A 178 17.70 3.06 -11.51
N PRO A 179 18.81 2.72 -10.81
CA PRO A 179 20.10 2.42 -11.42
C PRO A 179 20.26 0.97 -11.91
N ALA A 180 19.39 0.03 -11.51
CA ALA A 180 19.50 -1.40 -11.79
C ALA A 180 18.84 -1.80 -13.12
#